data_691e41c7c7581625aa7d94bbe0026efa
#
_entry.id   691e41c7c7581625aa7d94bbe0026efa
#
_cell.length_a   1.000
_cell.length_b   1.000
_cell.length_c   1.000
_cell.angle_alpha   90.00
_cell.angle_beta   90.00
_cell.angle_gamma   90.00
#
_symmetry.space_group_name_H-M   'P 1'
#
loop_
_entity.id
_entity.type
_entity.pdbx_description
1 polymer ?
#
loop_
_entity_poly.entity_id
_entity_poly.type
_entity_poly.pdbx_seq_one_letter_code
_entity_poly.pdbx_strand_id
1 'polypeptide(L)'
;MTIVKLMTWIGIAALLITVITVYLKKTKNPLFSFLQYFTGILFLVSGFVKAVDPLGTAFKTEQYFDAFYYTFEGTKMSFIAPLFHFLNNYVNAFSIGTIVLEMMLGVMLILGIKPRLTSWAFFLLMIFFTCLTGFTFLTGYVPPDVNFFSFSKWVEFSESNMRVSDCGCFGDFIKIVPKTSFLKDIFLMIPAILFLLYNKKFHKLLSSGTRVWHINR
;
A
#
# COMPACT_ATOMS: atom_id res chain seq x y z
N MET A 1 -13.22 14.31 -4.47
CA MET A 1 -12.97 13.40 -5.64
C MET A 1 -13.30 11.99 -5.21
N THR A 2 -13.98 11.17 -6.03
CA THR A 2 -14.28 9.78 -5.65
C THR A 2 -13.13 8.86 -6.04
N ILE A 3 -12.93 7.78 -5.28
CA ILE A 3 -11.89 6.78 -5.57
C ILE A 3 -12.01 6.21 -7.00
N VAL A 4 -13.24 6.01 -7.48
CA VAL A 4 -13.52 5.51 -8.83
C VAL A 4 -12.98 6.46 -9.90
N LYS A 5 -13.21 7.77 -9.76
CA LYS A 5 -12.67 8.78 -10.68
C LYS A 5 -11.15 8.77 -10.68
N LEU A 6 -10.52 8.68 -9.51
CA LEU A 6 -9.07 8.60 -9.40
C LEU A 6 -8.51 7.36 -10.12
N MET A 7 -9.07 6.18 -9.84
CA MET A 7 -8.66 4.92 -10.48
C MET A 7 -8.83 4.96 -12.00
N THR A 8 -9.92 5.59 -12.50
CA THR A 8 -10.16 5.77 -13.94
C THR A 8 -9.07 6.64 -14.58
N TRP A 9 -8.72 7.78 -13.97
CA TRP A 9 -7.68 8.66 -14.51
C TRP A 9 -6.30 7.99 -14.48
N ILE A 10 -5.97 7.27 -13.41
CA ILE A 10 -4.73 6.49 -13.32
C ILE A 10 -4.71 5.39 -14.39
N GLY A 11 -5.84 4.71 -14.61
CA GLY A 11 -5.98 3.69 -15.64
C GLY A 11 -5.74 4.24 -17.05
N ILE A 12 -6.32 5.40 -17.37
CA ILE A 12 -6.11 6.09 -18.65
C ILE A 12 -4.64 6.48 -18.82
N ALA A 13 -4.03 7.09 -17.80
CA ALA A 13 -2.62 7.47 -17.85
C ALA A 13 -1.70 6.25 -18.04
N ALA A 14 -1.93 5.17 -17.30
CA ALA A 14 -1.18 3.93 -17.43
C ALA A 14 -1.34 3.30 -18.82
N LEU A 15 -2.54 3.35 -19.38
CA LEU A 15 -2.81 2.84 -20.72
C LEU A 15 -2.06 3.66 -21.79
N LEU A 16 -2.12 4.99 -21.72
CA LEU A 16 -1.41 5.86 -22.63
C LEU A 16 0.11 5.62 -22.60
N ILE A 17 0.70 5.53 -21.41
CA ILE A 17 2.13 5.25 -21.24
C ILE A 17 2.45 3.86 -21.81
N THR A 18 1.59 2.87 -21.58
CA THR A 18 1.78 1.52 -22.13
C THR A 18 1.78 1.53 -23.65
N VAL A 19 0.83 2.20 -24.29
CA VAL A 19 0.75 2.32 -25.76
C VAL A 19 2.03 2.96 -26.30
N ILE A 20 2.47 4.08 -25.71
CA ILE A 20 3.71 4.77 -26.12
C ILE A 20 4.92 3.84 -25.99
N THR A 21 5.04 3.12 -24.89
CA THR A 21 6.21 2.24 -24.65
C THR A 21 6.18 0.96 -25.49
N VAL A 22 5.00 0.48 -25.89
CA VAL A 22 4.84 -0.57 -26.90
C VAL A 22 5.29 -0.07 -28.27
N TYR A 23 4.82 1.12 -28.68
CA TYR A 23 5.22 1.73 -29.94
C TYR A 23 6.74 1.92 -30.03
N LEU A 24 7.35 2.33 -28.94
CA LEU A 24 8.82 2.48 -28.81
C LEU A 24 9.57 1.15 -28.67
N LYS A 25 8.89 0.00 -28.77
CA LYS A 25 9.45 -1.35 -28.60
C LYS A 25 10.23 -1.58 -27.29
N LYS A 26 9.90 -0.82 -26.24
CA LYS A 26 10.56 -0.92 -24.92
C LYS A 26 9.89 -1.91 -23.97
N THR A 27 8.75 -2.48 -24.33
CA THR A 27 7.99 -3.42 -23.50
C THR A 27 8.09 -4.84 -24.06
N LYS A 28 8.23 -5.81 -23.16
CA LYS A 28 8.22 -7.24 -23.51
C LYS A 28 6.81 -7.82 -23.51
N ASN A 29 5.95 -7.35 -22.60
CA ASN A 29 4.58 -7.80 -22.45
C ASN A 29 3.70 -6.60 -22.09
N PRO A 30 2.75 -6.20 -22.99
CA PRO A 30 1.94 -4.99 -22.80
C PRO A 30 1.08 -5.03 -21.53
N LEU A 31 0.43 -6.17 -21.26
CA LEU A 31 -0.44 -6.33 -20.09
C LEU A 31 0.36 -6.17 -18.79
N PHE A 32 1.55 -6.78 -18.73
CA PHE A 32 2.40 -6.69 -17.55
C PHE A 32 2.93 -5.27 -17.35
N SER A 33 3.28 -4.59 -18.44
CA SER A 33 3.71 -3.17 -18.38
C SER A 33 2.57 -2.24 -17.96
N PHE A 34 1.35 -2.50 -18.41
CA PHE A 34 0.17 -1.77 -17.95
C PHE A 34 -0.01 -1.90 -16.43
N LEU A 35 0.06 -3.12 -15.89
CA LEU A 35 -0.04 -3.33 -14.45
C LEU A 35 1.08 -2.61 -13.68
N GLN A 36 2.32 -2.61 -14.21
CA GLN A 36 3.42 -1.87 -13.59
C GLN A 36 3.17 -0.36 -13.57
N TYR A 37 2.72 0.22 -14.69
CA TYR A 37 2.40 1.66 -14.73
C TYR A 37 1.20 2.00 -13.85
N PHE A 38 0.16 1.19 -13.90
CA PHE A 38 -1.04 1.41 -13.10
C PHE A 38 -0.73 1.42 -11.61
N THR A 39 -0.08 0.36 -11.12
CA THR A 39 0.28 0.24 -9.70
C THR A 39 1.34 1.27 -9.30
N GLY A 40 2.32 1.54 -10.16
CA GLY A 40 3.36 2.51 -9.90
C GLY A 40 2.82 3.95 -9.79
N ILE A 41 1.93 4.36 -10.69
CA ILE A 41 1.27 5.68 -10.65
C ILE A 41 0.37 5.77 -9.41
N LEU A 42 -0.40 4.71 -9.12
CA LEU A 42 -1.27 4.68 -7.94
C LEU A 42 -0.48 4.90 -6.64
N PHE A 43 0.66 4.21 -6.49
CA PHE A 43 1.53 4.34 -5.32
C PHE A 43 2.19 5.72 -5.26
N LEU A 44 2.60 6.25 -6.40
CA LEU A 44 3.18 7.59 -6.45
C LEU A 44 2.16 8.66 -6.03
N VAL A 45 0.92 8.56 -6.52
CA VAL A 45 -0.17 9.48 -6.16
C VAL A 45 -0.55 9.33 -4.69
N SER A 46 -0.69 8.10 -4.19
CA SER A 46 -1.00 7.82 -2.79
C SER A 46 0.08 8.37 -1.85
N GLY A 47 1.34 8.08 -2.13
CA GLY A 47 2.48 8.62 -1.36
C GLY A 47 2.58 10.14 -1.43
N PHE A 48 2.32 10.74 -2.60
CA PHE A 48 2.32 12.19 -2.76
C PHE A 48 1.22 12.86 -1.92
N VAL A 49 0.00 12.34 -1.93
CA VAL A 49 -1.10 12.87 -1.11
C VAL A 49 -0.76 12.82 0.38
N LYS A 50 -0.17 11.72 0.85
CA LYS A 50 0.31 11.60 2.23
C LYS A 50 1.48 12.54 2.53
N ALA A 51 2.33 12.83 1.55
CA ALA A 51 3.44 13.77 1.70
C ALA A 51 2.98 15.22 1.80
N VAL A 52 1.80 15.57 1.29
CA VAL A 52 1.18 16.90 1.47
C VAL A 52 0.74 17.12 2.91
N ASP A 53 0.25 16.06 3.58
CA ASP A 53 -0.10 16.09 5.00
C ASP A 53 0.56 14.93 5.76
N PRO A 54 1.85 15.06 6.09
CA PRO A 54 2.57 14.01 6.80
C PRO A 54 2.14 13.88 8.26
N LEU A 55 1.63 14.97 8.89
CA LEU A 55 1.16 14.93 10.26
C LEU A 55 -0.19 14.22 10.37
N GLY A 56 -1.10 14.43 9.43
CA GLY A 56 -2.34 13.65 9.35
C GLY A 56 -2.07 12.16 9.15
N THR A 57 -1.06 11.82 8.34
CA THR A 57 -0.61 10.43 8.18
C THR A 57 -0.01 9.86 9.48
N ALA A 58 0.78 10.66 10.21
CA ALA A 58 1.35 10.26 11.50
C ALA A 58 0.24 10.01 12.54
N PHE A 59 -0.73 10.91 12.63
CA PHE A 59 -1.89 10.75 13.53
C PHE A 59 -2.70 9.47 13.24
N LYS A 60 -2.90 9.13 11.96
CA LYS A 60 -3.54 7.85 11.60
C LYS A 60 -2.70 6.65 11.99
N THR A 61 -1.39 6.73 11.83
CA THR A 61 -0.46 5.66 12.22
C THR A 61 -0.47 5.47 13.74
N GLU A 62 -0.54 6.54 14.53
CA GLU A 62 -0.70 6.52 15.97
C GLU A 62 -1.98 5.79 16.37
N GLN A 63 -3.12 6.12 15.76
CA GLN A 63 -4.38 5.44 16.00
C GLN A 63 -4.29 3.93 15.74
N TYR A 64 -3.55 3.50 14.70
CA TYR A 64 -3.31 2.08 14.44
C TYR A 64 -2.47 1.43 15.52
N PHE A 65 -1.39 2.07 15.96
CA PHE A 65 -0.53 1.50 17.02
C PHE A 65 -1.27 1.37 18.33
N ASP A 66 -2.07 2.37 18.70
CA ASP A 66 -2.92 2.31 19.90
C ASP A 66 -3.98 1.20 19.76
N ALA A 67 -4.65 1.11 18.60
CA ALA A 67 -5.64 0.07 18.37
C ALA A 67 -5.02 -1.34 18.43
N PHE A 68 -3.80 -1.53 17.92
CA PHE A 68 -3.09 -2.80 18.04
C PHE A 68 -2.65 -3.06 19.48
N TYR A 69 -2.12 -2.05 20.20
CA TYR A 69 -1.77 -2.19 21.60
C TYR A 69 -2.94 -2.75 22.41
N TYR A 70 -4.10 -2.09 22.38
CA TYR A 70 -5.30 -2.54 23.08
C TYR A 70 -5.85 -3.88 22.58
N THR A 71 -5.61 -4.22 21.32
CA THR A 71 -6.06 -5.50 20.76
C THR A 71 -5.25 -6.66 21.29
N PHE A 72 -3.93 -6.49 21.45
CA PHE A 72 -3.04 -7.54 21.94
C PHE A 72 -2.94 -7.57 23.47
N GLU A 73 -3.20 -6.46 24.16
CA GLU A 73 -3.23 -6.38 25.61
C GLU A 73 -4.25 -7.36 26.19
N GLY A 74 -3.89 -8.11 27.20
CA GLY A 74 -4.76 -9.12 27.84
C GLY A 74 -4.99 -10.41 27.05
N THR A 75 -4.31 -10.60 25.90
CA THR A 75 -4.35 -11.83 25.11
C THR A 75 -3.10 -12.70 25.35
N LYS A 76 -3.12 -13.93 24.81
CA LYS A 76 -1.92 -14.80 24.82
C LYS A 76 -0.73 -14.19 24.05
N MET A 77 -1.00 -13.17 23.23
CA MET A 77 0.01 -12.44 22.43
C MET A 77 0.39 -11.09 23.07
N SER A 78 0.11 -10.88 24.35
CA SER A 78 0.39 -9.61 25.05
C SER A 78 1.88 -9.22 25.04
N PHE A 79 2.79 -10.17 24.78
CA PHE A 79 4.23 -9.88 24.62
C PHE A 79 4.53 -8.98 23.39
N ILE A 80 3.59 -8.87 22.42
CA ILE A 80 3.72 -8.01 21.24
C ILE A 80 3.21 -6.58 21.54
N ALA A 81 2.32 -6.40 22.51
CA ALA A 81 1.73 -5.10 22.83
C ALA A 81 2.79 -4.00 23.12
N PRO A 82 3.85 -4.24 23.92
CA PRO A 82 4.88 -3.22 24.18
C PRO A 82 5.60 -2.72 22.92
N LEU A 83 5.65 -3.53 21.86
CA LEU A 83 6.23 -3.12 20.58
C LEU A 83 5.47 -1.95 19.96
N PHE A 84 4.13 -1.98 20.00
CA PHE A 84 3.30 -0.91 19.45
C PHE A 84 3.42 0.38 20.28
N HIS A 85 3.54 0.25 21.60
CA HIS A 85 3.80 1.40 22.46
C HIS A 85 5.19 2.02 22.17
N PHE A 86 6.21 1.20 21.94
CA PHE A 86 7.53 1.66 21.52
C PHE A 86 7.48 2.35 20.15
N LEU A 87 6.79 1.76 19.15
CA LEU A 87 6.64 2.33 17.82
C LEU A 87 5.90 3.66 17.84
N ASN A 88 4.99 3.85 18.78
CA ASN A 88 4.24 5.11 18.94
C ASN A 88 5.16 6.29 19.28
N ASN A 89 6.26 6.07 20.01
CA ASN A 89 7.26 7.11 20.27
C ASN A 89 7.98 7.57 18.98
N TYR A 90 7.98 6.76 17.94
CA TYR A 90 8.63 7.02 16.65
C TYR A 90 7.63 7.17 15.49
N VAL A 91 6.37 7.44 15.78
CA VAL A 91 5.28 7.48 14.79
C VAL A 91 5.56 8.41 13.62
N ASN A 92 6.14 9.59 13.88
CA ASN A 92 6.50 10.54 12.82
C ASN A 92 7.55 9.98 11.87
N ALA A 93 8.61 9.36 12.40
CA ALA A 93 9.66 8.76 11.59
C ALA A 93 9.12 7.55 10.80
N PHE A 94 8.27 6.74 11.41
CA PHE A 94 7.62 5.61 10.76
C PHE A 94 6.72 6.06 9.61
N SER A 95 5.90 7.10 9.82
CA SER A 95 5.00 7.65 8.80
C SER A 95 5.77 8.24 7.63
N ILE A 96 6.80 9.06 7.89
CA ILE A 96 7.67 9.61 6.84
C ILE A 96 8.37 8.48 6.07
N GLY A 97 8.89 7.48 6.79
CA GLY A 97 9.53 6.31 6.18
C GLY A 97 8.57 5.55 5.24
N THR A 98 7.32 5.35 5.64
CA THR A 98 6.29 4.69 4.82
C THR A 98 5.95 5.51 3.58
N ILE A 99 5.79 6.83 3.71
CA ILE A 99 5.53 7.75 2.59
C ILE A 99 6.67 7.68 1.56
N VAL A 100 7.92 7.79 2.03
CA VAL A 100 9.11 7.73 1.16
C VAL A 100 9.20 6.37 0.48
N LEU A 101 8.98 5.28 1.21
CA LEU A 101 9.00 3.92 0.65
C LEU A 101 7.93 3.75 -0.44
N GLU A 102 6.72 4.25 -0.20
CA GLU A 102 5.60 4.18 -1.14
C GLU A 102 5.91 4.94 -2.43
N MET A 103 6.43 6.17 -2.32
CA MET A 103 6.84 6.97 -3.48
C MET A 103 8.00 6.32 -4.24
N MET A 104 9.02 5.85 -3.53
CA MET A 104 10.16 5.15 -4.16
C MET A 104 9.71 3.91 -4.91
N LEU A 105 8.83 3.09 -4.33
CA LEU A 105 8.30 1.91 -5.00
C LEU A 105 7.48 2.27 -6.22
N GLY A 106 6.67 3.33 -6.15
CA GLY A 106 5.95 3.87 -7.31
C GLY A 106 6.88 4.20 -8.47
N VAL A 107 7.96 4.94 -8.20
CA VAL A 107 8.99 5.29 -9.20
C VAL A 107 9.70 4.04 -9.71
N MET A 108 10.10 3.12 -8.82
CA MET A 108 10.80 1.89 -9.20
C MET A 108 9.95 0.97 -10.08
N LEU A 109 8.63 0.91 -9.84
CA LEU A 109 7.68 0.18 -10.69
C LEU A 109 7.57 0.83 -12.07
N ILE A 110 7.37 2.15 -12.14
CA ILE A 110 7.26 2.88 -13.42
C ILE A 110 8.51 2.72 -14.26
N LEU A 111 9.68 2.82 -13.67
CA LEU A 111 10.96 2.73 -14.38
C LEU A 111 11.45 1.29 -14.59
N GLY A 112 10.88 0.31 -13.87
CA GLY A 112 11.30 -1.08 -13.91
C GLY A 112 12.70 -1.33 -13.32
N ILE A 113 13.05 -0.59 -12.25
CA ILE A 113 14.36 -0.67 -11.58
C ILE A 113 14.39 -1.90 -10.66
N LYS A 114 15.52 -2.60 -10.63
CA LYS A 114 15.79 -3.76 -9.76
C LYS A 114 14.56 -4.66 -9.54
N PRO A 115 14.02 -5.31 -10.59
CA PRO A 115 12.71 -5.97 -10.57
C PRO A 115 12.49 -6.91 -9.38
N ARG A 116 13.52 -7.68 -8.99
CA ARG A 116 13.40 -8.61 -7.86
C ARG A 116 13.20 -7.89 -6.54
N LEU A 117 13.99 -6.84 -6.26
CA LEU A 117 13.88 -6.05 -5.03
C LEU A 117 12.53 -5.32 -4.99
N THR A 118 12.16 -4.67 -6.10
CA THR A 118 10.90 -3.93 -6.23
C THR A 118 9.69 -4.84 -6.01
N SER A 119 9.69 -6.04 -6.60
CA SER A 119 8.58 -7.00 -6.43
C SER A 119 8.44 -7.45 -4.98
N TRP A 120 9.54 -7.78 -4.29
CA TRP A 120 9.51 -8.18 -2.89
C TRP A 120 9.05 -7.04 -1.98
N ALA A 121 9.64 -5.85 -2.15
CA ALA A 121 9.29 -4.69 -1.32
C ALA A 121 7.82 -4.27 -1.56
N PHE A 122 7.34 -4.28 -2.81
CA PHE A 122 5.96 -4.01 -3.15
C PHE A 122 5.00 -5.04 -2.52
N PHE A 123 5.33 -6.32 -2.61
CA PHE A 123 4.51 -7.39 -2.04
C PHE A 123 4.41 -7.28 -0.50
N LEU A 124 5.54 -7.04 0.18
CA LEU A 124 5.55 -6.87 1.63
C LEU A 124 4.75 -5.64 2.07
N LEU A 125 4.88 -4.52 1.33
CA LEU A 125 4.11 -3.32 1.61
C LEU A 125 2.61 -3.53 1.36
N MET A 126 2.24 -4.31 0.33
CA MET A 126 0.85 -4.67 0.09
C MET A 126 0.27 -5.56 1.20
N ILE A 127 1.03 -6.54 1.71
CA ILE A 127 0.61 -7.31 2.89
C ILE A 127 0.36 -6.37 4.07
N PHE A 128 1.30 -5.47 4.34
CA PHE A 128 1.16 -4.52 5.43
C PHE A 128 -0.12 -3.67 5.31
N PHE A 129 -0.38 -3.06 4.15
CA PHE A 129 -1.59 -2.28 3.96
C PHE A 129 -2.86 -3.13 4.01
N THR A 130 -2.85 -4.33 3.44
CA THR A 130 -4.00 -5.24 3.51
C THR A 130 -4.31 -5.64 4.95
N CYS A 131 -3.29 -5.85 5.79
CA CYS A 131 -3.49 -6.11 7.22
C CYS A 131 -4.10 -4.89 7.94
N LEU A 132 -3.62 -3.67 7.66
CA LEU A 132 -4.16 -2.45 8.27
C LEU A 132 -5.63 -2.23 7.87
N THR A 133 -5.93 -2.27 6.57
CA THR A 133 -7.29 -2.05 6.06
C THR A 133 -8.23 -3.17 6.46
N GLY A 134 -7.74 -4.41 6.47
CA GLY A 134 -8.48 -5.57 6.98
C GLY A 134 -8.81 -5.45 8.47
N PHE A 135 -7.85 -5.04 9.28
CA PHE A 135 -8.08 -4.78 10.70
C PHE A 135 -9.14 -3.69 10.89
N THR A 136 -9.02 -2.55 10.20
CA THR A 136 -10.00 -1.45 10.26
C THR A 136 -11.41 -1.97 9.93
N PHE A 137 -11.57 -2.71 8.83
CA PHE A 137 -12.85 -3.25 8.41
C PHE A 137 -13.41 -4.27 9.41
N LEU A 138 -12.57 -5.18 9.91
CA LEU A 138 -13.00 -6.24 10.83
C LEU A 138 -13.35 -5.71 12.23
N THR A 139 -12.71 -4.63 12.69
CA THR A 139 -13.09 -4.01 13.98
C THR A 139 -14.50 -3.47 13.98
N GLY A 140 -15.09 -3.14 12.82
CA GLY A 140 -16.51 -2.77 12.71
C GLY A 140 -17.51 -3.85 13.17
N TYR A 141 -17.08 -5.11 13.23
CA TYR A 141 -17.88 -6.23 13.76
C TYR A 141 -17.65 -6.49 15.26
N VAL A 142 -16.68 -5.81 15.87
CA VAL A 142 -16.25 -6.07 17.26
C VAL A 142 -16.78 -4.99 18.19
N PRO A 143 -17.69 -5.29 19.14
CA PRO A 143 -18.11 -4.32 20.14
C PRO A 143 -16.93 -3.73 20.90
N PRO A 144 -17.02 -2.47 21.38
CA PRO A 144 -15.90 -1.78 22.09
C PRO A 144 -15.38 -2.55 23.29
N ASP A 145 -16.26 -3.23 24.02
CA ASP A 145 -15.95 -3.95 25.26
C ASP A 145 -15.42 -5.39 25.02
N VAL A 146 -15.34 -5.82 23.75
CA VAL A 146 -14.96 -7.17 23.38
C VAL A 146 -13.56 -7.19 22.78
N ASN A 147 -12.77 -8.20 23.16
CA ASN A 147 -11.46 -8.40 22.54
C ASN A 147 -11.64 -8.89 21.09
N PHE A 148 -10.82 -8.37 20.18
CA PHE A 148 -10.83 -8.70 18.74
C PHE A 148 -10.77 -10.22 18.46
N PHE A 149 -10.04 -10.99 19.26
CA PHE A 149 -9.90 -12.43 19.07
C PHE A 149 -11.08 -13.25 19.61
N SER A 150 -12.09 -12.61 20.20
CA SER A 150 -13.31 -13.28 20.71
C SER A 150 -14.36 -13.39 19.60
N PHE A 151 -14.09 -14.16 18.56
CA PHE A 151 -14.93 -14.28 17.34
C PHE A 151 -16.39 -14.65 17.61
N SER A 152 -16.66 -15.39 18.70
CA SER A 152 -18.04 -15.78 19.09
C SER A 152 -18.91 -14.62 19.59
N LYS A 153 -18.29 -13.48 19.93
CA LYS A 153 -18.96 -12.27 20.42
C LYS A 153 -19.07 -11.17 19.38
N TRP A 154 -18.69 -11.45 18.12
CA TRP A 154 -18.81 -10.50 17.04
C TRP A 154 -20.29 -10.27 16.71
N VAL A 155 -20.62 -9.03 16.37
CA VAL A 155 -21.98 -8.56 16.06
C VAL A 155 -22.06 -8.09 14.60
N GLU A 156 -23.23 -7.59 14.19
CA GLU A 156 -23.37 -6.95 12.88
C GLU A 156 -22.46 -5.72 12.74
N PHE A 157 -22.01 -5.46 11.51
CA PHE A 157 -21.11 -4.35 11.20
C PHE A 157 -21.72 -3.02 11.60
N SER A 158 -20.96 -2.25 12.39
CA SER A 158 -21.28 -0.85 12.72
C SER A 158 -20.03 0.02 12.61
N GLU A 159 -20.16 1.17 11.97
CA GLU A 159 -19.06 2.15 11.91
C GLU A 159 -18.66 2.68 13.30
N SER A 160 -19.61 2.71 14.25
CA SER A 160 -19.35 3.12 15.62
C SER A 160 -18.42 2.18 16.40
N ASN A 161 -18.29 0.93 15.97
CA ASN A 161 -17.43 -0.07 16.60
C ASN A 161 -15.98 0.02 16.08
N MET A 162 -15.75 0.71 14.96
CA MET A 162 -14.42 0.79 14.37
C MET A 162 -13.44 1.53 15.29
N ARG A 163 -12.30 0.90 15.55
CA ARG A 163 -11.22 1.49 16.36
C ARG A 163 -10.45 2.57 15.60
N VAL A 164 -10.43 2.48 14.27
CA VAL A 164 -9.84 3.47 13.37
C VAL A 164 -10.91 3.84 12.35
N SER A 165 -11.26 5.12 12.23
CA SER A 165 -12.41 5.58 11.46
C SER A 165 -12.27 5.45 9.93
N ASP A 166 -11.03 5.52 9.45
CA ASP A 166 -10.69 5.37 8.02
C ASP A 166 -9.25 4.87 7.86
N CYS A 167 -8.92 4.39 6.67
CA CYS A 167 -7.63 3.73 6.42
C CYS A 167 -6.48 4.69 6.15
N GLY A 168 -6.72 6.00 6.01
CA GLY A 168 -5.68 6.98 5.71
C GLY A 168 -4.90 6.78 4.40
N CYS A 169 -5.36 5.87 3.51
CA CYS A 169 -4.62 5.51 2.28
C CYS A 169 -4.39 6.68 1.33
N PHE A 170 -5.27 7.67 1.32
CA PHE A 170 -5.16 8.91 0.54
C PHE A 170 -5.33 10.14 1.45
N GLY A 171 -4.87 10.06 2.71
CA GLY A 171 -5.03 11.11 3.70
C GLY A 171 -6.49 11.57 3.81
N ASP A 172 -6.70 12.83 4.15
CA ASP A 172 -8.04 13.44 4.18
C ASP A 172 -8.56 13.86 2.80
N PHE A 173 -7.74 13.74 1.76
CA PHE A 173 -8.11 14.15 0.39
C PHE A 173 -9.23 13.29 -0.21
N ILE A 174 -9.22 11.98 0.06
CA ILE A 174 -10.27 11.04 -0.34
C ILE A 174 -10.57 10.12 0.84
N LYS A 175 -11.67 10.39 1.53
CA LYS A 175 -12.19 9.48 2.55
C LYS A 175 -12.80 8.27 1.87
N ILE A 176 -12.26 7.09 2.14
CA ILE A 176 -12.69 5.83 1.55
C ILE A 176 -13.34 5.00 2.65
N VAL A 177 -14.53 4.48 2.37
CA VAL A 177 -15.20 3.54 3.27
C VAL A 177 -14.29 2.32 3.50
N PRO A 178 -14.10 1.85 4.75
CA PRO A 178 -13.17 0.78 5.11
C PRO A 178 -13.30 -0.48 4.27
N LYS A 179 -14.54 -0.91 3.98
CA LYS A 179 -14.82 -2.05 3.08
C LYS A 179 -14.21 -1.86 1.69
N THR A 180 -14.39 -0.68 1.09
CA THR A 180 -13.85 -0.36 -0.24
C THR A 180 -12.33 -0.31 -0.23
N SER A 181 -11.73 0.22 0.84
CA SER A 181 -10.28 0.26 1.01
C SER A 181 -9.69 -1.14 1.10
N PHE A 182 -10.28 -2.01 1.91
CA PHE A 182 -9.86 -3.40 2.04
C PHE A 182 -9.97 -4.17 0.71
N LEU A 183 -11.11 -4.03 0.00
CA LEU A 183 -11.30 -4.66 -1.31
C LEU A 183 -10.26 -4.16 -2.32
N LYS A 184 -9.97 -2.86 -2.36
CA LYS A 184 -8.92 -2.28 -3.19
C LYS A 184 -7.56 -2.95 -2.95
N ASP A 185 -7.20 -3.17 -1.68
CA ASP A 185 -5.92 -3.78 -1.33
C ASP A 185 -5.87 -5.26 -1.70
N ILE A 186 -6.97 -5.99 -1.56
CA ILE A 186 -7.08 -7.38 -2.07
C ILE A 186 -6.89 -7.40 -3.60
N PHE A 187 -7.50 -6.48 -4.34
CA PHE A 187 -7.30 -6.39 -5.79
C PHE A 187 -5.84 -6.07 -6.15
N LEU A 188 -5.18 -5.19 -5.40
CA LEU A 188 -3.78 -4.84 -5.62
C LEU A 188 -2.82 -5.96 -5.19
N MET A 189 -3.25 -6.90 -4.37
CA MET A 189 -2.49 -8.10 -4.04
C MET A 189 -2.28 -9.00 -5.28
N ILE A 190 -3.23 -8.99 -6.23
CA ILE A 190 -3.10 -9.75 -7.49
C ILE A 190 -1.86 -9.33 -8.28
N PRO A 191 -1.70 -8.04 -8.69
CA PRO A 191 -0.47 -7.61 -9.35
C PRO A 191 0.77 -7.79 -8.47
N ALA A 192 0.68 -7.66 -7.14
CA ALA A 192 1.82 -7.87 -6.26
C ALA A 192 2.36 -9.31 -6.35
N ILE A 193 1.47 -10.31 -6.32
CA ILE A 193 1.83 -11.72 -6.52
C ILE A 193 2.37 -11.96 -7.93
N LEU A 194 1.73 -11.40 -8.95
CA LEU A 194 2.19 -11.53 -10.35
C LEU A 194 3.60 -10.95 -10.53
N PHE A 195 3.90 -9.82 -9.92
CA PHE A 195 5.23 -9.20 -9.96
C PHE A 195 6.27 -10.07 -9.26
N LEU A 196 5.90 -10.69 -8.15
CA LEU A 196 6.80 -11.60 -7.44
C LEU A 196 7.14 -12.84 -8.28
N LEU A 197 6.13 -13.48 -8.87
CA LEU A 197 6.29 -14.70 -9.67
C LEU A 197 6.99 -14.44 -11.02
N TYR A 198 6.69 -13.32 -11.66
CA TYR A 198 7.13 -13.00 -13.02
C TYR A 198 8.03 -11.77 -13.11
N ASN A 199 8.89 -11.50 -12.11
CA ASN A 199 9.76 -10.33 -12.08
C ASN A 199 10.68 -10.19 -13.33
N LYS A 200 10.97 -11.27 -14.04
CA LYS A 200 11.74 -11.25 -15.29
C LYS A 200 10.99 -10.60 -16.46
N LYS A 201 9.65 -10.45 -16.37
CA LYS A 201 8.80 -9.83 -17.40
C LYS A 201 8.71 -8.31 -17.27
N PHE A 202 9.31 -7.73 -16.23
CA PHE A 202 9.35 -6.27 -16.05
C PHE A 202 9.91 -5.58 -17.28
N HIS A 203 9.25 -4.51 -17.73
CA HIS A 203 9.88 -3.59 -18.66
C HIS A 203 11.02 -2.84 -17.92
N LYS A 204 12.05 -2.45 -18.64
CA LYS A 204 13.19 -1.72 -18.10
C LYS A 204 13.42 -0.48 -18.96
N LEU A 205 12.93 0.67 -18.50
CA LEU A 205 13.11 1.92 -19.25
C LEU A 205 14.56 2.43 -19.22
N LEU A 206 15.27 2.20 -18.11
CA LEU A 206 16.63 2.70 -17.86
C LEU A 206 17.77 1.74 -18.22
N SER A 207 17.48 0.56 -18.80
CA SER A 207 18.47 -0.51 -18.97
C SER A 207 19.46 -0.33 -20.14
N SER A 208 19.47 0.80 -20.83
CA SER A 208 20.31 0.95 -22.05
C SER A 208 21.67 1.62 -21.83
N GLY A 209 21.92 2.28 -20.70
CA GLY A 209 23.11 3.12 -20.52
C GLY A 209 24.31 2.47 -19.79
N THR A 210 24.07 1.47 -18.93
CA THR A 210 25.12 0.96 -18.04
C THR A 210 25.90 -0.23 -18.58
N ARG A 211 25.49 -0.83 -19.70
CA ARG A 211 26.26 -1.93 -20.32
C ARG A 211 27.48 -1.48 -21.13
N VAL A 212 27.52 -0.22 -21.53
CA VAL A 212 28.64 0.29 -22.36
C VAL A 212 29.89 0.59 -21.52
N TRP A 213 29.75 0.81 -20.21
CA TRP A 213 30.88 1.16 -19.35
C TRP A 213 31.72 -0.03 -18.84
N HIS A 214 31.22 -1.27 -18.97
CA HIS A 214 31.96 -2.46 -18.49
C HIS A 214 32.65 -3.29 -19.60
N ILE A 215 32.58 -2.85 -20.88
CA ILE A 215 33.21 -3.58 -21.98
C ILE A 215 34.55 -2.95 -22.37
N ASN A 216 34.91 -1.75 -21.90
CA ASN A 216 36.16 -1.05 -22.21
C ASN A 216 37.07 -0.88 -20.99
N ARG A 217 37.22 -1.89 -20.16
CA ARG A 217 38.32 -2.01 -19.20
C ARG A 217 38.84 -3.42 -19.15
#